data_9abf57b7ca66335648a98f4280ea2c31
#
_entry.id   9abf57b7ca66335648a98f4280ea2c31
#
_cell.length_a   1.000
_cell.length_b   1.000
_cell.length_c   1.000
_cell.angle_alpha   90.00
_cell.angle_beta   90.00
_cell.angle_gamma   90.00
#
_symmetry.space_group_name_H-M   'P 1'
#
loop_
_entity.id
_entity.type
_entity.pdbx_description
1 polymer ?
#
loop_
_entity_poly.entity_id
_entity_poly.type
_entity_poly.pdbx_seq_one_letter_code
_entity_poly.pdbx_strand_id
1 'polypeptide(L)'
;MLHDTGSYWSAFGQTIILTLIQIGGLGVVTVAASFALLSRRKISLMQRSTMQDALSAPNVGGIVRLTKFILLGTFLIELLGTLVMLPVFCRDYGWQGVWLAIFHSISAFCNAGFDILGTADNLYPSLTGYAQNPIINITIMLLIIIGAIGFLTWEDIWENKLHFRRYRMQSKVILISTLLLIILPAIFFFFIDFAAIPFEARIQAALFQSVTTRTAGFNTVNLSDLSASSQGLMTFLMLIGGSPGSTAGGMKTTTLAILLANAAATCRQQNSAHFFERRVDDNTVKIASTILTMYMALFFFGGLFISAYENLPLASCLYETASALGTVGLTLGITPQLHIPSQLILILLMYLGRVGSLTLMYAALSGKKFINTKLPLEKITIG
;
A
#
# COMPACT_ATOMS: atom_id res chain seq x y z
N MET A 1 2.77 -2.68 15.71
CA MET A 1 4.11 -2.27 16.18
C MET A 1 4.37 -2.91 17.53
N LEU A 2 5.62 -3.29 17.84
CA LEU A 2 5.97 -3.84 19.19
C LEU A 2 6.20 -2.73 20.21
N HIS A 3 6.64 -1.57 19.76
CA HIS A 3 6.89 -0.40 20.59
C HIS A 3 6.21 0.82 19.96
N ASP A 4 5.60 1.64 20.78
CA ASP A 4 5.00 2.91 20.35
C ASP A 4 6.10 3.87 19.87
N THR A 5 5.85 4.53 18.71
CA THR A 5 6.90 5.36 18.10
C THR A 5 7.08 6.69 18.84
N GLY A 6 6.01 7.23 19.39
CA GLY A 6 6.03 8.53 20.09
C GLY A 6 6.68 8.45 21.47
N SER A 7 6.35 7.42 22.24
CA SER A 7 6.77 7.31 23.65
C SER A 7 8.10 6.55 23.85
N TYR A 8 8.41 5.56 22.99
CA TYR A 8 9.59 4.72 23.16
C TYR A 8 10.87 5.31 22.54
N TRP A 9 10.77 5.94 21.36
CA TRP A 9 11.92 6.43 20.62
C TRP A 9 12.21 7.89 20.92
N SER A 10 13.49 8.22 21.14
CA SER A 10 13.96 9.62 21.21
C SER A 10 13.74 10.34 19.87
N ALA A 11 13.83 11.68 19.87
CA ALA A 11 13.75 12.47 18.64
C ALA A 11 14.77 12.03 17.58
N PHE A 12 15.95 11.57 17.98
CA PHE A 12 16.95 10.99 17.09
C PHE A 12 16.45 9.67 16.48
N GLY A 13 15.89 8.77 17.29
CA GLY A 13 15.29 7.51 16.80
C GLY A 13 14.12 7.75 15.85
N GLN A 14 13.23 8.70 16.17
CA GLN A 14 12.14 9.12 15.29
C GLN A 14 12.65 9.67 13.94
N THR A 15 13.74 10.43 13.94
CA THR A 15 14.38 10.95 12.71
C THR A 15 14.96 9.82 11.86
N ILE A 16 15.57 8.81 12.47
CA ILE A 16 16.03 7.60 11.74
C ILE A 16 14.86 6.86 11.14
N ILE A 17 13.79 6.63 11.90
CA ILE A 17 12.58 5.96 11.41
C ILE A 17 11.99 6.74 10.23
N LEU A 18 11.85 8.06 10.35
CA LEU A 18 11.34 8.91 9.28
C LEU A 18 12.20 8.82 8.01
N THR A 19 13.52 8.82 8.16
CA THR A 19 14.46 8.67 7.05
C THR A 19 14.29 7.32 6.36
N LEU A 20 14.14 6.23 7.14
CA LEU A 20 13.89 4.89 6.60
C LEU A 20 12.52 4.78 5.90
N ILE A 21 11.49 5.46 6.43
CA ILE A 21 10.17 5.56 5.79
C ILE A 21 10.32 6.25 4.42
N GLN A 22 11.02 7.37 4.35
CA GLN A 22 11.24 8.11 3.10
C GLN A 22 11.99 7.28 2.06
N ILE A 23 13.08 6.62 2.47
CA ILE A 23 13.87 5.74 1.60
C ILE A 23 13.02 4.54 1.13
N GLY A 24 12.28 3.92 2.04
CA GLY A 24 11.42 2.77 1.75
C GLY A 24 10.24 3.12 0.85
N GLY A 25 9.62 4.28 1.05
CA GLY A 25 8.49 4.78 0.25
C GLY A 25 8.89 5.09 -1.19
N LEU A 26 9.94 5.86 -1.39
CA LEU A 26 10.48 6.17 -2.73
C LEU A 26 11.13 4.95 -3.41
N GLY A 27 11.54 3.96 -2.64
CA GLY A 27 12.32 2.83 -3.10
C GLY A 27 13.83 3.11 -3.14
N VAL A 28 14.61 2.15 -2.66
CA VAL A 28 16.07 2.27 -2.49
C VAL A 28 16.77 2.67 -3.79
N VAL A 29 16.32 2.12 -4.94
CA VAL A 29 16.91 2.42 -6.25
C VAL A 29 16.68 3.87 -6.67
N THR A 30 15.48 4.40 -6.40
CA THR A 30 15.13 5.81 -6.70
C THR A 30 15.97 6.76 -5.85
N VAL A 31 16.15 6.43 -4.56
CA VAL A 31 17.00 7.19 -3.65
C VAL A 31 18.46 7.13 -4.07
N ALA A 32 19.00 5.96 -4.41
CA ALA A 32 20.36 5.81 -4.91
C ALA A 32 20.58 6.61 -6.20
N ALA A 33 19.60 6.61 -7.11
CA ALA A 33 19.63 7.43 -8.31
C ALA A 33 19.58 8.93 -8.02
N SER A 34 18.89 9.37 -6.96
CA SER A 34 18.85 10.77 -6.56
C SER A 34 20.23 11.29 -6.13
N PHE A 35 21.02 10.49 -5.41
CA PHE A 35 22.40 10.83 -5.07
C PHE A 35 23.29 10.98 -6.32
N ALA A 36 23.12 10.10 -7.33
CA ALA A 36 23.83 10.21 -8.59
C ALA A 36 23.45 11.48 -9.36
N LEU A 37 22.17 11.88 -9.33
CA LEU A 37 21.65 13.10 -9.94
C LEU A 37 22.19 14.37 -9.25
N LEU A 38 22.19 14.39 -7.92
CA LEU A 38 22.72 15.49 -7.11
C LEU A 38 24.23 15.67 -7.32
N SER A 39 24.97 14.57 -7.42
CA SER A 39 26.42 14.56 -7.69
C SER A 39 26.77 14.86 -9.16
N ARG A 40 25.80 15.15 -10.02
CA ARG A 40 25.97 15.40 -11.47
C ARG A 40 26.74 14.29 -12.20
N ARG A 41 26.78 13.08 -11.67
CA ARG A 41 27.45 11.92 -12.29
C ARG A 41 26.63 11.40 -13.47
N LYS A 42 27.31 10.93 -14.51
CA LYS A 42 26.66 10.26 -15.64
C LYS A 42 26.09 8.92 -15.17
N ILE A 43 24.78 8.72 -15.33
CA ILE A 43 24.09 7.47 -14.99
C ILE A 43 24.31 6.49 -16.15
N SER A 44 24.91 5.33 -15.87
CA SER A 44 25.20 4.28 -16.85
C SER A 44 23.90 3.63 -17.37
N LEU A 45 23.95 2.95 -18.51
CA LEU A 45 22.81 2.22 -19.08
C LEU A 45 22.29 1.13 -18.13
N MET A 46 23.19 0.41 -17.43
CA MET A 46 22.83 -0.59 -16.45
C MET A 46 22.05 0.01 -15.28
N GLN A 47 22.51 1.14 -14.74
CA GLN A 47 21.78 1.87 -13.68
C GLN A 47 20.40 2.34 -14.16
N ARG A 48 20.28 2.80 -15.41
CA ARG A 48 18.98 3.18 -15.98
C ARG A 48 18.03 1.99 -16.12
N SER A 49 18.55 0.82 -16.51
CA SER A 49 17.74 -0.42 -16.54
C SER A 49 17.23 -0.78 -15.14
N THR A 50 18.10 -0.73 -14.12
CA THR A 50 17.68 -0.99 -12.73
C THR A 50 16.63 0.03 -12.24
N MET A 51 16.76 1.31 -12.62
CA MET A 51 15.76 2.35 -12.32
C MET A 51 14.43 2.08 -13.05
N GLN A 52 14.48 1.61 -14.30
CA GLN A 52 13.30 1.23 -15.07
C GLN A 52 12.53 0.11 -14.36
N ASP A 53 13.22 -0.94 -13.94
CA ASP A 53 12.62 -2.06 -13.23
C ASP A 53 11.99 -1.62 -11.90
N ALA A 54 12.71 -0.81 -11.12
CA ALA A 54 12.24 -0.31 -9.83
C ALA A 54 11.00 0.59 -9.93
N LEU A 55 10.91 1.40 -10.98
CA LEU A 55 9.76 2.28 -11.22
C LEU A 55 8.66 1.62 -12.06
N SER A 56 8.87 0.37 -12.50
CA SER A 56 7.98 -0.33 -13.42
C SER A 56 7.72 0.47 -14.71
N ALA A 57 8.76 1.20 -15.19
CA ALA A 57 8.65 2.07 -16.35
C ALA A 57 8.74 1.28 -17.66
N PRO A 58 7.97 1.59 -18.71
CA PRO A 58 7.95 0.83 -19.94
C PRO A 58 9.25 0.96 -20.75
N ASN A 59 9.97 2.07 -20.62
CA ASN A 59 11.15 2.39 -21.41
C ASN A 59 12.30 2.95 -20.56
N VAL A 60 13.55 2.65 -20.94
CA VAL A 60 14.77 3.21 -20.33
C VAL A 60 14.92 4.71 -20.68
N GLY A 61 14.40 5.11 -21.84
CA GLY A 61 14.43 6.50 -22.31
C GLY A 61 13.61 7.42 -21.41
N GLY A 62 14.19 8.53 -20.95
CA GLY A 62 13.50 9.50 -20.10
C GLY A 62 13.45 9.17 -18.61
N ILE A 63 13.97 7.99 -18.17
CA ILE A 63 13.89 7.54 -16.78
C ILE A 63 14.50 8.54 -15.78
N VAL A 64 15.56 9.23 -16.16
CA VAL A 64 16.22 10.26 -15.34
C VAL A 64 15.28 11.46 -15.12
N ARG A 65 14.56 11.88 -16.18
CA ARG A 65 13.58 12.97 -16.09
C ARG A 65 12.41 12.57 -15.20
N LEU A 66 11.91 11.34 -15.39
CA LEU A 66 10.85 10.78 -14.56
C LEU A 66 11.26 10.72 -13.08
N THR A 67 12.46 10.22 -12.78
CA THR A 67 12.97 10.19 -11.39
C THR A 67 13.03 11.57 -10.76
N LYS A 68 13.53 12.58 -11.51
CA LYS A 68 13.55 13.97 -11.03
C LYS A 68 12.14 14.51 -10.78
N PHE A 69 11.19 14.21 -11.66
CA PHE A 69 9.78 14.56 -11.51
C PHE A 69 9.17 13.92 -10.25
N ILE A 70 9.43 12.63 -10.01
CA ILE A 70 8.97 11.92 -8.82
C ILE A 70 9.53 12.57 -7.55
N LEU A 71 10.84 12.80 -7.48
CA LEU A 71 11.47 13.39 -6.30
C LEU A 71 10.91 14.78 -5.97
N LEU A 72 10.86 15.67 -6.96
CA LEU A 72 10.33 17.02 -6.76
C LEU A 72 8.83 16.99 -6.39
N GLY A 73 8.04 16.14 -7.06
CA GLY A 73 6.63 15.97 -6.78
C GLY A 73 6.38 15.44 -5.37
N THR A 74 7.15 14.46 -4.93
CA THR A 74 7.07 13.90 -3.57
C THR A 74 7.32 14.97 -2.52
N PHE A 75 8.48 15.65 -2.58
CA PHE A 75 8.81 16.69 -1.59
C PHE A 75 7.79 17.84 -1.59
N LEU A 76 7.27 18.22 -2.76
CA LEU A 76 6.26 19.27 -2.85
C LEU A 76 4.94 18.84 -2.18
N ILE A 77 4.47 17.62 -2.44
CA ILE A 77 3.23 17.10 -1.87
C ILE A 77 3.36 16.91 -0.36
N GLU A 78 4.49 16.38 0.12
CA GLU A 78 4.78 16.24 1.54
C GLU A 78 4.86 17.60 2.25
N LEU A 79 5.48 18.59 1.62
CA LEU A 79 5.53 19.95 2.14
C LEU A 79 4.14 20.57 2.22
N LEU A 80 3.30 20.42 1.18
CA LEU A 80 1.92 20.92 1.19
C LEU A 80 1.10 20.24 2.29
N GLY A 81 1.22 18.93 2.44
CA GLY A 81 0.56 18.19 3.52
C GLY A 81 0.99 18.69 4.91
N THR A 82 2.29 18.90 5.09
CA THR A 82 2.85 19.49 6.31
C THR A 82 2.24 20.86 6.59
N LEU A 83 2.26 21.78 5.61
CA LEU A 83 1.74 23.13 5.78
C LEU A 83 0.25 23.19 6.11
N VAL A 84 -0.56 22.27 5.56
CA VAL A 84 -2.00 22.19 5.86
C VAL A 84 -2.27 21.68 7.27
N MET A 85 -1.49 20.68 7.75
CA MET A 85 -1.66 20.12 9.10
C MET A 85 -1.00 20.96 10.20
N LEU A 86 -0.02 21.78 9.85
CA LEU A 86 0.78 22.58 10.78
C LEU A 86 -0.06 23.45 11.74
N PRO A 87 -1.08 24.23 11.29
CA PRO A 87 -1.86 25.08 12.18
C PRO A 87 -2.61 24.27 13.27
N VAL A 88 -3.07 23.04 12.92
CA VAL A 88 -3.79 22.18 13.86
C VAL A 88 -2.83 21.64 14.90
N PHE A 89 -1.73 21.03 14.49
CA PHE A 89 -0.76 20.45 15.41
C PHE A 89 -0.05 21.51 16.27
N CYS A 90 0.28 22.69 15.69
CA CYS A 90 0.89 23.77 16.46
C CYS A 90 -0.06 24.39 17.50
N ARG A 91 -1.36 24.42 17.23
CA ARG A 91 -2.37 24.85 18.22
C ARG A 91 -2.37 23.92 19.43
N ASP A 92 -2.28 22.61 19.20
CA ASP A 92 -2.46 21.58 20.24
C ASP A 92 -1.13 21.26 20.98
N TYR A 93 0.01 21.31 20.28
CA TYR A 93 1.34 20.92 20.81
C TYR A 93 2.42 22.03 20.73
N GLY A 94 2.05 23.26 20.40
CA GLY A 94 3.02 24.34 20.25
C GLY A 94 4.11 24.05 19.21
N TRP A 95 5.37 24.29 19.53
CA TRP A 95 6.50 24.05 18.62
C TRP A 95 6.71 22.58 18.22
N GLN A 96 6.33 21.65 19.09
CA GLN A 96 6.38 20.20 18.76
C GLN A 96 5.43 19.87 17.61
N GLY A 97 4.35 20.64 17.42
CA GLY A 97 3.42 20.49 16.32
C GLY A 97 4.07 20.56 14.94
N VAL A 98 5.20 21.28 14.79
CA VAL A 98 5.96 21.34 13.53
C VAL A 98 6.52 19.95 13.20
N TRP A 99 7.15 19.29 14.19
CA TRP A 99 7.68 17.94 14.01
C TRP A 99 6.58 16.92 13.72
N LEU A 100 5.46 17.03 14.45
CA LEU A 100 4.28 16.20 14.22
C LEU A 100 3.75 16.33 12.79
N ALA A 101 3.61 17.56 12.28
CA ALA A 101 3.12 17.81 10.93
C ALA A 101 4.04 17.21 9.86
N ILE A 102 5.36 17.38 9.99
CA ILE A 102 6.36 16.81 9.08
C ILE A 102 6.29 15.29 9.10
N PHE A 103 6.33 14.69 10.29
CA PHE A 103 6.36 13.24 10.45
C PHE A 103 5.11 12.57 9.86
N HIS A 104 3.92 13.08 10.19
CA HIS A 104 2.66 12.52 9.70
C HIS A 104 2.48 12.73 8.19
N SER A 105 2.94 13.86 7.63
CA SER A 105 2.87 14.09 6.19
C SER A 105 3.71 13.07 5.41
N ILE A 106 4.96 12.87 5.81
CA ILE A 106 5.85 11.89 5.18
C ILE A 106 5.34 10.46 5.40
N SER A 107 4.93 10.12 6.63
CA SER A 107 4.42 8.80 6.96
C SER A 107 3.16 8.46 6.16
N ALA A 108 2.24 9.42 5.99
CA ALA A 108 1.02 9.24 5.21
C ALA A 108 1.30 9.10 3.71
N PHE A 109 2.15 9.96 3.14
CA PHE A 109 2.51 9.89 1.73
C PHE A 109 3.24 8.60 1.37
N CYS A 110 4.16 8.17 2.23
CA CYS A 110 4.90 6.91 2.06
C CYS A 110 4.07 5.66 2.40
N ASN A 111 2.81 5.80 2.78
CA ASN A 111 1.94 4.71 3.22
C ASN A 111 2.60 3.86 4.32
N ALA A 112 3.19 4.51 5.31
CA ALA A 112 3.94 3.84 6.38
C ALA A 112 3.12 3.61 7.66
N GLY A 113 2.13 4.48 7.94
CA GLY A 113 1.21 4.33 9.07
C GLY A 113 1.82 4.53 10.46
N PHE A 114 3.02 5.10 10.51
CA PHE A 114 3.66 5.45 11.78
C PHE A 114 3.15 6.80 12.26
N ASP A 115 2.81 6.88 13.53
CA ASP A 115 2.49 8.09 14.26
C ASP A 115 3.45 8.30 15.42
N ILE A 116 3.51 9.52 15.93
CA ILE A 116 4.32 9.91 17.08
C ILE A 116 3.46 10.67 18.12
N LEU A 117 2.17 10.35 18.17
CA LEU A 117 1.20 10.95 19.11
C LEU A 117 1.11 10.17 20.42
N GLY A 118 1.77 9.00 20.50
CA GLY A 118 1.77 8.16 21.69
C GLY A 118 2.44 8.81 22.89
N THR A 119 1.82 8.63 24.05
CA THR A 119 2.31 9.05 25.36
C THR A 119 2.42 7.85 26.30
N ALA A 120 3.05 8.04 27.46
CA ALA A 120 3.14 6.97 28.46
C ALA A 120 1.77 6.47 28.94
N ASP A 121 0.78 7.36 28.98
CA ASP A 121 -0.58 7.04 29.44
C ASP A 121 -1.49 6.53 28.32
N ASN A 122 -1.15 6.80 27.06
CA ASN A 122 -1.92 6.39 25.88
C ASN A 122 -0.99 5.87 24.80
N LEU A 123 -0.77 4.56 24.79
CA LEU A 123 0.08 3.89 23.79
C LEU A 123 -0.71 3.59 22.51
N TYR A 124 -0.05 3.77 21.38
CA TYR A 124 -0.61 3.50 20.05
C TYR A 124 -1.91 4.25 19.70
N PRO A 125 -2.03 5.56 20.01
CA PRO A 125 -3.28 6.30 19.79
C PRO A 125 -3.60 6.48 18.32
N SER A 126 -2.62 6.43 17.44
CA SER A 126 -2.74 6.81 16.04
C SER A 126 -3.44 8.17 15.90
N LEU A 127 -4.44 8.30 15.05
CA LEU A 127 -5.20 9.56 14.85
C LEU A 127 -6.55 9.57 15.55
N THR A 128 -6.78 8.72 16.56
CA THR A 128 -8.08 8.64 17.27
C THR A 128 -8.45 9.95 17.93
N GLY A 129 -7.47 10.70 18.48
CA GLY A 129 -7.67 12.04 19.02
C GLY A 129 -8.11 13.09 17.97
N TYR A 130 -7.89 12.82 16.69
CA TYR A 130 -8.26 13.68 15.57
C TYR A 130 -9.39 13.10 14.71
N ALA A 131 -10.12 12.10 15.20
CA ALA A 131 -11.19 11.42 14.46
C ALA A 131 -12.24 12.36 13.85
N GLN A 132 -12.52 13.49 14.50
CA GLN A 132 -13.49 14.48 14.03
C GLN A 132 -12.85 15.71 13.36
N ASN A 133 -11.52 15.75 13.22
CA ASN A 133 -10.84 16.89 12.60
C ASN A 133 -10.75 16.70 11.08
N PRO A 134 -11.53 17.46 10.28
CA PRO A 134 -11.57 17.28 8.83
C PRO A 134 -10.25 17.65 8.15
N ILE A 135 -9.52 18.64 8.68
CA ILE A 135 -8.24 19.10 8.09
C ILE A 135 -7.23 17.96 8.13
N ILE A 136 -7.02 17.35 9.30
CA ILE A 136 -6.07 16.23 9.46
C ILE A 136 -6.50 15.03 8.61
N ASN A 137 -7.78 14.62 8.74
CA ASN A 137 -8.27 13.40 8.09
C ASN A 137 -8.27 13.51 6.57
N ILE A 138 -8.75 14.61 6.00
CA ILE A 138 -8.75 14.81 4.53
C ILE A 138 -7.33 14.90 4.01
N THR A 139 -6.44 15.61 4.70
CA THR A 139 -5.04 15.75 4.27
C THR A 139 -4.34 14.39 4.27
N ILE A 140 -4.49 13.61 5.32
CA ILE A 140 -3.88 12.27 5.41
C ILE A 140 -4.47 11.33 4.36
N MET A 141 -5.79 11.29 4.17
CA MET A 141 -6.42 10.49 3.11
C MET A 141 -5.89 10.86 1.72
N LEU A 142 -5.76 12.16 1.42
CA LEU A 142 -5.23 12.61 0.14
C LEU A 142 -3.77 12.20 -0.05
N LEU A 143 -2.93 12.35 0.97
CA LEU A 143 -1.52 11.95 0.92
C LEU A 143 -1.39 10.44 0.65
N ILE A 144 -2.17 9.62 1.36
CA ILE A 144 -2.24 8.15 1.16
C ILE A 144 -2.63 7.81 -0.28
N ILE A 145 -3.72 8.41 -0.79
CA ILE A 145 -4.23 8.12 -2.12
C ILE A 145 -3.20 8.53 -3.19
N ILE A 146 -2.64 9.74 -3.08
CA ILE A 146 -1.66 10.26 -4.04
C ILE A 146 -0.40 9.38 -4.04
N GLY A 147 0.11 8.99 -2.87
CA GLY A 147 1.25 8.06 -2.76
C GLY A 147 0.96 6.69 -3.38
N ALA A 148 -0.28 6.19 -3.24
CA ALA A 148 -0.68 4.84 -3.66
C ALA A 148 -1.05 4.69 -5.15
N ILE A 149 -1.37 5.77 -5.89
CA ILE A 149 -1.81 5.67 -7.29
C ILE A 149 -0.67 5.38 -8.29
N GLY A 150 0.58 5.51 -7.88
CA GLY A 150 1.76 5.22 -8.71
C GLY A 150 2.29 6.40 -9.51
N PHE A 151 3.61 6.47 -9.60
CA PHE A 151 4.33 7.61 -10.17
C PHE A 151 4.13 7.77 -11.69
N LEU A 152 3.92 6.68 -12.43
CA LEU A 152 3.59 6.73 -13.86
C LEU A 152 2.18 7.31 -14.10
N THR A 153 1.27 7.10 -13.17
CA THR A 153 -0.07 7.71 -13.22
C THR A 153 0.02 9.22 -12.97
N TRP A 154 0.94 9.68 -12.09
CA TRP A 154 1.21 11.11 -11.92
C TRP A 154 1.72 11.75 -13.20
N GLU A 155 2.65 11.07 -13.90
CA GLU A 155 3.16 11.54 -15.20
C GLU A 155 2.01 11.71 -16.20
N ASP A 156 1.13 10.71 -16.32
CA ASP A 156 -0.03 10.79 -17.20
C ASP A 156 -1.00 11.93 -16.84
N ILE A 157 -1.25 12.14 -15.54
CA ILE A 157 -2.10 13.25 -15.07
C ILE A 157 -1.45 14.60 -15.39
N TRP A 158 -0.13 14.70 -15.20
CA TRP A 158 0.61 15.93 -15.46
C TRP A 158 0.63 16.30 -16.95
N GLU A 159 0.90 15.31 -17.81
CA GLU A 159 1.00 15.51 -19.26
C GLU A 159 -0.36 15.72 -19.91
N ASN A 160 -1.36 14.90 -19.56
CA ASN A 160 -2.66 14.88 -20.21
C ASN A 160 -3.75 15.66 -19.45
N LYS A 161 -3.43 16.20 -18.27
CA LYS A 161 -4.36 16.98 -17.41
C LYS A 161 -5.70 16.23 -17.24
N LEU A 162 -6.85 16.88 -17.55
CA LEU A 162 -8.19 16.31 -17.41
C LEU A 162 -8.64 15.46 -18.61
N HIS A 163 -7.78 15.23 -19.60
CA HIS A 163 -8.15 14.46 -20.79
C HIS A 163 -8.02 12.96 -20.54
N PHE A 164 -8.91 12.37 -19.75
CA PHE A 164 -8.92 10.95 -19.37
C PHE A 164 -8.79 9.99 -20.56
N ARG A 165 -9.36 10.33 -21.72
CA ARG A 165 -9.27 9.50 -22.95
C ARG A 165 -7.83 9.29 -23.43
N ARG A 166 -6.92 10.25 -23.17
CA ARG A 166 -5.51 10.20 -23.59
C ARG A 166 -4.61 9.43 -22.65
N TYR A 167 -5.10 9.10 -21.43
CA TYR A 167 -4.32 8.35 -20.46
C TYR A 167 -3.97 6.95 -20.95
N ARG A 168 -2.83 6.44 -20.53
CA ARG A 168 -2.44 5.03 -20.75
C ARG A 168 -3.50 4.12 -20.15
N MET A 169 -3.71 2.94 -20.76
CA MET A 169 -4.66 1.94 -20.23
C MET A 169 -4.42 1.62 -18.75
N GLN A 170 -3.17 1.45 -18.36
CA GLN A 170 -2.78 1.18 -16.97
C GLN A 170 -3.27 2.29 -16.02
N SER A 171 -3.05 3.56 -16.35
CA SER A 171 -3.48 4.69 -15.51
C SER A 171 -5.00 4.77 -15.38
N LYS A 172 -5.75 4.48 -16.45
CA LYS A 172 -7.22 4.38 -16.41
C LYS A 172 -7.70 3.29 -15.48
N VAL A 173 -7.10 2.09 -15.58
CA VAL A 173 -7.41 0.95 -14.71
C VAL A 173 -7.12 1.30 -13.26
N ILE A 174 -5.96 1.89 -12.98
CA ILE A 174 -5.55 2.30 -11.63
C ILE A 174 -6.55 3.28 -11.02
N LEU A 175 -6.90 4.34 -11.73
CA LEU A 175 -7.80 5.38 -11.22
C LEU A 175 -9.21 4.83 -10.93
N ILE A 176 -9.76 4.03 -11.84
CA ILE A 176 -11.09 3.43 -11.66
C ILE A 176 -11.05 2.39 -10.53
N SER A 177 -10.06 1.50 -10.50
CA SER A 177 -9.94 0.51 -9.44
C SER A 177 -9.74 1.16 -8.07
N THR A 178 -8.94 2.21 -7.99
CA THR A 178 -8.74 2.98 -6.76
C THR A 178 -10.05 3.60 -6.28
N LEU A 179 -10.79 4.24 -7.19
CA LEU A 179 -12.08 4.85 -6.85
C LEU A 179 -13.09 3.82 -6.33
N LEU A 180 -13.22 2.68 -7.03
CA LEU A 180 -14.12 1.59 -6.62
C LEU A 180 -13.73 0.99 -5.27
N LEU A 181 -12.43 0.75 -5.04
CA LEU A 181 -11.91 0.21 -3.78
C LEU A 181 -11.97 1.20 -2.62
N ILE A 182 -12.23 2.48 -2.86
CA ILE A 182 -12.50 3.46 -1.81
C ILE A 182 -14.00 3.59 -1.59
N ILE A 183 -14.80 3.79 -2.64
CA ILE A 183 -16.21 4.13 -2.51
C ILE A 183 -17.04 2.93 -2.02
N LEU A 184 -16.86 1.74 -2.60
CA LEU A 184 -17.67 0.58 -2.22
C LEU A 184 -17.49 0.18 -0.74
N PRO A 185 -16.25 0.06 -0.22
CA PRO A 185 -16.08 -0.21 1.20
C PRO A 185 -16.52 0.95 2.10
N ALA A 186 -16.32 2.20 1.67
CA ALA A 186 -16.80 3.35 2.45
C ALA A 186 -18.33 3.33 2.61
N ILE A 187 -19.08 2.99 1.56
CA ILE A 187 -20.53 2.79 1.65
C ILE A 187 -20.87 1.69 2.64
N PHE A 188 -20.15 0.57 2.61
CA PHE A 188 -20.36 -0.54 3.54
C PHE A 188 -20.13 -0.10 4.99
N PHE A 189 -18.97 0.48 5.32
CA PHE A 189 -18.68 0.99 6.66
C PHE A 189 -19.67 2.06 7.12
N PHE A 190 -20.11 2.93 6.20
CA PHE A 190 -21.08 3.96 6.48
C PHE A 190 -22.41 3.39 6.99
N PHE A 191 -22.91 2.31 6.43
CA PHE A 191 -24.20 1.75 6.82
C PHE A 191 -24.10 0.74 7.96
N ILE A 192 -22.98 0.02 8.11
CA ILE A 192 -22.84 -1.08 9.08
C ILE A 192 -22.32 -0.58 10.43
N ASP A 193 -21.11 0.03 10.45
CA ASP A 193 -20.47 0.33 11.74
C ASP A 193 -20.74 1.76 12.22
N PHE A 194 -20.85 2.69 11.31
CA PHE A 194 -20.95 4.10 11.68
C PHE A 194 -22.38 4.65 11.67
N ALA A 195 -23.39 3.78 11.68
CA ALA A 195 -24.79 4.18 11.65
C ALA A 195 -25.23 5.05 12.86
N ALA A 196 -24.60 4.87 14.02
CA ALA A 196 -24.91 5.59 15.25
C ALA A 196 -24.19 6.95 15.38
N ILE A 197 -23.24 7.26 14.50
CA ILE A 197 -22.45 8.50 14.55
C ILE A 197 -23.14 9.61 13.75
N PRO A 198 -23.03 10.91 14.14
CA PRO A 198 -23.55 12.03 13.37
C PRO A 198 -23.09 12.02 11.92
N PHE A 199 -23.95 12.45 10.99
CA PHE A 199 -23.78 12.28 9.55
C PHE A 199 -22.41 12.75 9.00
N GLU A 200 -21.95 13.93 9.43
CA GLU A 200 -20.66 14.48 8.96
C GLU A 200 -19.46 13.65 9.42
N ALA A 201 -19.41 13.29 10.71
CA ALA A 201 -18.37 12.44 11.27
C ALA A 201 -18.43 11.01 10.69
N ARG A 202 -19.63 10.52 10.38
CA ARG A 202 -19.89 9.21 9.77
C ARG A 202 -19.26 9.08 8.37
N ILE A 203 -19.45 10.10 7.51
CA ILE A 203 -18.83 10.12 6.17
C ILE A 203 -17.31 10.07 6.31
N GLN A 204 -16.75 10.90 7.18
CA GLN A 204 -15.33 11.02 7.40
C GLN A 204 -14.73 9.71 7.92
N ALA A 205 -15.33 9.08 8.93
CA ALA A 205 -14.88 7.81 9.48
C ALA A 205 -14.95 6.68 8.44
N ALA A 206 -16.04 6.58 7.68
CA ALA A 206 -16.21 5.55 6.65
C ALA A 206 -15.20 5.68 5.51
N LEU A 207 -14.96 6.90 5.02
CA LEU A 207 -13.94 7.16 4.00
C LEU A 207 -12.54 6.89 4.53
N PHE A 208 -12.22 7.36 5.73
CA PHE A 208 -10.92 7.13 6.33
C PHE A 208 -10.63 5.63 6.50
N GLN A 209 -11.60 4.87 7.01
CA GLN A 209 -11.47 3.44 7.20
C GLN A 209 -11.27 2.69 5.89
N SER A 210 -11.94 3.11 4.82
CA SER A 210 -11.74 2.54 3.48
C SER A 210 -10.36 2.87 2.90
N VAL A 211 -9.88 4.09 3.08
CA VAL A 211 -8.57 4.54 2.54
C VAL A 211 -7.41 3.89 3.29
N THR A 212 -7.49 3.83 4.63
CA THR A 212 -6.38 3.35 5.46
C THR A 212 -6.06 1.87 5.26
N THR A 213 -7.06 1.03 4.98
CA THR A 213 -6.86 -0.40 4.70
C THR A 213 -5.99 -0.66 3.47
N ARG A 214 -5.82 0.33 2.60
CA ARG A 214 -4.98 0.24 1.40
C ARG A 214 -3.53 0.62 1.69
N THR A 215 -2.89 -0.15 2.58
CA THR A 215 -1.47 -0.07 2.96
C THR A 215 -1.05 1.20 3.70
N ALA A 216 -1.99 1.92 4.33
CA ALA A 216 -1.66 3.16 5.02
C ALA A 216 -1.38 2.98 6.52
N GLY A 217 -2.25 2.27 7.25
CA GLY A 217 -1.99 1.87 8.64
C GLY A 217 -2.42 2.85 9.72
N PHE A 218 -2.91 4.04 9.40
CA PHE A 218 -3.49 4.95 10.37
C PHE A 218 -4.89 4.52 10.77
N ASN A 219 -5.28 4.76 12.02
CA ASN A 219 -6.65 4.55 12.48
C ASN A 219 -7.19 5.78 13.21
N THR A 220 -8.46 6.06 12.97
CA THR A 220 -9.22 7.12 13.64
C THR A 220 -10.29 6.56 14.59
N VAL A 221 -10.47 5.25 14.57
CA VAL A 221 -11.42 4.50 15.40
C VAL A 221 -10.73 3.28 15.98
N ASN A 222 -11.26 2.77 17.10
CA ASN A 222 -10.77 1.51 17.65
C ASN A 222 -11.23 0.34 16.76
N LEU A 223 -10.30 -0.38 16.18
CA LEU A 223 -10.58 -1.43 15.20
C LEU A 223 -11.22 -2.68 15.82
N SER A 224 -11.01 -2.88 17.13
CA SER A 224 -11.60 -4.01 17.86
C SER A 224 -13.11 -3.83 18.09
N ASP A 225 -13.61 -2.59 18.03
CA ASP A 225 -15.03 -2.28 18.24
C ASP A 225 -15.86 -2.42 16.94
N LEU A 226 -15.19 -2.61 15.80
CA LEU A 226 -15.86 -2.82 14.51
C LEU A 226 -16.50 -4.20 14.44
N SER A 227 -17.60 -4.31 13.69
CA SER A 227 -18.28 -5.57 13.45
C SER A 227 -17.36 -6.62 12.80
N ALA A 228 -17.62 -7.91 13.06
CA ALA A 228 -16.86 -9.01 12.45
C ALA A 228 -16.89 -8.97 10.92
N SER A 229 -18.01 -8.51 10.33
CA SER A 229 -18.14 -8.33 8.88
C SER A 229 -17.22 -7.24 8.35
N SER A 230 -17.08 -6.14 9.09
CA SER A 230 -16.17 -5.05 8.74
C SER A 230 -14.70 -5.43 8.92
N GLN A 231 -14.35 -6.14 9.98
CA GLN A 231 -13.02 -6.71 10.15
C GLN A 231 -12.68 -7.70 9.02
N GLY A 232 -13.63 -8.52 8.58
CA GLY A 232 -13.48 -9.42 7.42
C GLY A 232 -13.28 -8.66 6.11
N LEU A 233 -14.07 -7.61 5.85
CA LEU A 233 -13.90 -6.73 4.69
C LEU A 233 -12.54 -6.03 4.72
N MET A 234 -12.11 -5.52 5.87
CA MET A 234 -10.78 -4.93 6.03
C MET A 234 -9.67 -5.93 5.73
N THR A 235 -9.77 -7.17 6.24
CA THR A 235 -8.82 -8.24 5.95
C THR A 235 -8.67 -8.46 4.45
N PHE A 236 -9.78 -8.51 3.72
CA PHE A 236 -9.76 -8.62 2.26
C PHE A 236 -9.12 -7.41 1.58
N LEU A 237 -9.48 -6.19 2.00
CA LEU A 237 -8.92 -4.95 1.44
C LEU A 237 -7.42 -4.81 1.69
N MET A 238 -6.93 -5.23 2.86
CA MET A 238 -5.51 -5.19 3.21
C MET A 238 -4.64 -6.07 2.29
N LEU A 239 -5.17 -7.17 1.76
CA LEU A 239 -4.47 -7.97 0.76
C LEU A 239 -4.31 -7.24 -0.57
N ILE A 240 -5.17 -6.25 -0.87
CA ILE A 240 -5.16 -5.45 -2.09
C ILE A 240 -4.45 -4.13 -1.80
N GLY A 241 -3.19 -4.07 -2.13
CA GLY A 241 -2.36 -2.89 -1.88
C GLY A 241 -2.59 -1.74 -2.85
N GLY A 242 -1.54 -0.96 -3.08
CA GLY A 242 -1.58 0.15 -4.03
C GLY A 242 -1.28 -0.26 -5.47
N SER A 243 -0.95 0.73 -6.29
CA SER A 243 -0.69 0.53 -7.72
C SER A 243 0.79 0.21 -7.99
N PRO A 244 1.14 -0.35 -9.14
CA PRO A 244 2.54 -0.52 -9.55
C PRO A 244 3.29 0.81 -9.57
N GLY A 245 4.55 0.80 -9.11
CA GLY A 245 5.37 2.01 -9.05
C GLY A 245 4.81 3.08 -8.10
N SER A 246 4.29 2.68 -6.94
CA SER A 246 3.78 3.53 -5.87
C SER A 246 4.55 3.31 -4.57
N THR A 247 4.29 4.15 -3.57
CA THR A 247 4.82 4.00 -2.21
C THR A 247 4.21 2.81 -1.46
N ALA A 248 3.05 2.33 -1.88
CA ALA A 248 2.30 1.25 -1.25
C ALA A 248 2.87 -0.15 -1.54
N GLY A 249 2.75 -1.06 -0.58
CA GLY A 249 3.10 -2.48 -0.72
C GLY A 249 1.92 -3.36 -1.19
N GLY A 250 1.92 -4.62 -0.75
CA GLY A 250 0.83 -5.56 -1.01
C GLY A 250 0.66 -5.98 -2.49
N MET A 251 -0.36 -6.80 -2.75
CA MET A 251 -0.75 -7.17 -4.11
C MET A 251 -1.30 -5.96 -4.86
N LYS A 252 -0.83 -5.70 -6.06
CA LYS A 252 -1.16 -4.48 -6.79
C LYS A 252 -2.61 -4.44 -7.27
N THR A 253 -3.23 -3.25 -7.26
CA THR A 253 -4.61 -3.03 -7.74
C THR A 253 -4.81 -3.52 -9.17
N THR A 254 -3.79 -3.37 -10.03
CA THR A 254 -3.82 -3.88 -11.41
C THR A 254 -3.88 -5.40 -11.48
N THR A 255 -3.26 -6.12 -10.55
CA THR A 255 -3.33 -7.59 -10.47
C THR A 255 -4.77 -8.03 -10.25
N LEU A 256 -5.46 -7.46 -9.27
CA LEU A 256 -6.89 -7.74 -9.03
C LEU A 256 -7.75 -7.38 -10.26
N ALA A 257 -7.54 -6.19 -10.83
CA ALA A 257 -8.30 -5.74 -12.01
C ALA A 257 -8.15 -6.71 -13.19
N ILE A 258 -6.93 -7.18 -13.48
CA ILE A 258 -6.65 -8.13 -14.55
C ILE A 258 -7.36 -9.47 -14.29
N LEU A 259 -7.33 -9.98 -13.06
CA LEU A 259 -8.00 -11.23 -12.71
C LEU A 259 -9.52 -11.13 -12.84
N LEU A 260 -10.11 -10.02 -12.38
CA LEU A 260 -11.55 -9.77 -12.55
C LEU A 260 -11.95 -9.63 -14.01
N ALA A 261 -11.14 -8.93 -14.82
CA ALA A 261 -11.39 -8.81 -16.25
C ALA A 261 -11.26 -10.16 -16.98
N ASN A 262 -10.29 -10.99 -16.59
CA ASN A 262 -10.13 -12.33 -17.13
C ASN A 262 -11.31 -13.25 -16.76
N ALA A 263 -11.75 -13.21 -15.50
CA ALA A 263 -12.93 -13.94 -15.06
C ALA A 263 -14.19 -13.52 -15.84
N ALA A 264 -14.40 -12.20 -16.00
CA ALA A 264 -15.51 -11.67 -16.78
C ALA A 264 -15.43 -12.05 -18.28
N ALA A 265 -14.23 -12.06 -18.87
CA ALA A 265 -14.01 -12.48 -20.25
C ALA A 265 -14.33 -13.98 -20.43
N THR A 266 -13.87 -14.82 -19.50
CA THR A 266 -14.15 -16.25 -19.50
C THR A 266 -15.66 -16.54 -19.38
N CYS A 267 -16.35 -15.87 -18.45
CA CYS A 267 -17.82 -16.00 -18.31
C CYS A 267 -18.58 -15.55 -19.57
N ARG A 268 -18.01 -14.59 -20.33
CA ARG A 268 -18.57 -14.12 -21.60
C ARG A 268 -18.09 -14.90 -22.82
N GLN A 269 -17.35 -15.99 -22.63
CA GLN A 269 -16.74 -16.80 -23.70
C GLN A 269 -15.85 -16.00 -24.67
N GLN A 270 -15.17 -14.96 -24.16
CA GLN A 270 -14.24 -14.14 -24.91
C GLN A 270 -12.83 -14.76 -24.81
N ASN A 271 -12.06 -14.67 -25.89
CA ASN A 271 -10.72 -15.26 -25.99
C ASN A 271 -9.64 -14.56 -25.15
N SER A 272 -9.89 -13.34 -24.65
CA SER A 272 -8.90 -12.58 -23.89
C SER A 272 -9.54 -11.50 -23.04
N ALA A 273 -8.90 -11.20 -21.90
CA ALA A 273 -9.22 -10.04 -21.07
C ALA A 273 -8.90 -8.73 -21.83
N HIS A 274 -9.74 -7.71 -21.69
CA HIS A 274 -9.52 -6.42 -22.31
C HIS A 274 -10.00 -5.28 -21.41
N PHE A 275 -9.35 -4.10 -21.55
CA PHE A 275 -9.75 -2.83 -20.94
C PHE A 275 -9.72 -1.73 -22.00
N PHE A 276 -10.75 -0.90 -22.04
CA PHE A 276 -10.78 0.28 -22.94
C PHE A 276 -10.35 -0.05 -24.37
N GLU A 277 -10.95 -1.11 -24.96
CA GLU A 277 -10.67 -1.58 -26.33
C GLU A 277 -9.22 -2.08 -26.57
N ARG A 278 -8.47 -2.37 -25.49
CA ARG A 278 -7.12 -2.91 -25.58
C ARG A 278 -7.04 -4.27 -24.88
N ARG A 279 -6.45 -5.23 -25.56
CA ARG A 279 -6.23 -6.58 -25.06
C ARG A 279 -5.13 -6.60 -24.00
N VAL A 280 -5.32 -7.41 -22.95
CA VAL A 280 -4.28 -7.78 -21.99
C VAL A 280 -3.54 -9.01 -22.51
N ASP A 281 -2.21 -9.03 -22.35
CA ASP A 281 -1.39 -10.18 -22.74
C ASP A 281 -1.66 -11.38 -21.82
N ASP A 282 -1.75 -12.59 -22.42
CA ASP A 282 -2.07 -13.83 -21.71
C ASP A 282 -0.99 -14.19 -20.67
N ASN A 283 0.27 -13.83 -20.91
CA ASN A 283 1.35 -14.00 -19.94
C ASN A 283 1.13 -13.13 -18.70
N THR A 284 0.61 -11.92 -18.88
CA THR A 284 0.28 -11.01 -17.77
C THR A 284 -0.83 -11.61 -16.90
N VAL A 285 -1.82 -12.29 -17.49
CA VAL A 285 -2.88 -12.99 -16.74
C VAL A 285 -2.31 -14.16 -15.93
N LYS A 286 -1.41 -14.96 -16.52
CA LYS A 286 -0.72 -16.06 -15.81
C LYS A 286 0.09 -15.55 -14.63
N ILE A 287 0.84 -14.47 -14.81
CA ILE A 287 1.61 -13.83 -13.75
C ILE A 287 0.67 -13.33 -12.62
N ALA A 288 -0.44 -12.68 -12.97
CA ALA A 288 -1.41 -12.19 -12.00
C ALA A 288 -2.03 -13.34 -11.18
N SER A 289 -2.37 -14.46 -11.82
CA SER A 289 -2.88 -15.66 -11.15
C SER A 289 -1.85 -16.26 -10.19
N THR A 290 -0.58 -16.34 -10.61
CA THR A 290 0.52 -16.83 -9.78
C THR A 290 0.70 -15.96 -8.54
N ILE A 291 0.66 -14.62 -8.69
CA ILE A 291 0.76 -13.68 -7.57
C ILE A 291 -0.38 -13.92 -6.58
N LEU A 292 -1.63 -14.01 -7.06
CA LEU A 292 -2.78 -14.26 -6.18
C LEU A 292 -2.62 -15.56 -5.41
N THR A 293 -2.24 -16.66 -6.09
CA THR A 293 -2.05 -17.97 -5.45
C THR A 293 -0.98 -17.92 -4.36
N MET A 294 0.15 -17.26 -4.61
CA MET A 294 1.22 -17.09 -3.63
C MET A 294 0.76 -16.25 -2.43
N TYR A 295 0.06 -15.13 -2.67
CA TYR A 295 -0.47 -14.29 -1.60
C TYR A 295 -1.47 -15.05 -0.73
N MET A 296 -2.39 -15.80 -1.35
CA MET A 296 -3.35 -16.62 -0.61
C MET A 296 -2.67 -17.73 0.20
N ALA A 297 -1.68 -18.41 -0.37
CA ALA A 297 -0.91 -19.41 0.36
C ALA A 297 -0.21 -18.81 1.59
N LEU A 298 0.54 -17.72 1.42
CA LEU A 298 1.25 -17.04 2.52
C LEU A 298 0.27 -16.51 3.59
N PHE A 299 -0.85 -15.94 3.17
CA PHE A 299 -1.89 -15.43 4.06
C PHE A 299 -2.49 -16.55 4.93
N PHE A 300 -2.94 -17.65 4.32
CA PHE A 300 -3.53 -18.75 5.06
C PHE A 300 -2.51 -19.50 5.91
N PHE A 301 -1.32 -19.81 5.39
CA PHE A 301 -0.30 -20.51 6.16
C PHE A 301 0.15 -19.68 7.36
N GLY A 302 0.39 -18.37 7.19
CA GLY A 302 0.74 -17.49 8.29
C GLY A 302 -0.34 -17.43 9.36
N GLY A 303 -1.60 -17.22 8.96
CA GLY A 303 -2.73 -17.14 9.89
C GLY A 303 -3.00 -18.44 10.64
N LEU A 304 -2.95 -19.57 9.95
CA LEU A 304 -3.12 -20.89 10.56
C LEU A 304 -1.99 -21.22 11.55
N PHE A 305 -0.74 -20.93 11.18
CA PHE A 305 0.39 -21.14 12.07
C PHE A 305 0.27 -20.32 13.35
N ILE A 306 0.00 -19.00 13.22
CA ILE A 306 -0.14 -18.12 14.39
C ILE A 306 -1.33 -18.57 15.25
N SER A 307 -2.48 -18.88 14.66
CA SER A 307 -3.66 -19.35 15.39
C SER A 307 -3.39 -20.63 16.16
N ALA A 308 -2.72 -21.61 15.54
CA ALA A 308 -2.39 -22.89 16.19
C ALA A 308 -1.33 -22.73 17.29
N TYR A 309 -0.32 -21.88 17.07
CA TYR A 309 0.76 -21.70 18.02
C TYR A 309 0.37 -20.86 19.24
N GLU A 310 -0.41 -19.78 19.01
CA GLU A 310 -0.84 -18.84 20.06
C GLU A 310 -2.17 -19.22 20.72
N ASN A 311 -2.91 -20.20 20.18
CA ASN A 311 -4.28 -20.55 20.60
C ASN A 311 -5.25 -19.35 20.53
N LEU A 312 -5.09 -18.48 19.50
CA LEU A 312 -5.93 -17.31 19.28
C LEU A 312 -6.98 -17.58 18.19
N PRO A 313 -8.09 -16.81 18.17
CA PRO A 313 -9.10 -16.91 17.13
C PRO A 313 -8.49 -16.72 15.73
N LEU A 314 -8.81 -17.63 14.81
CA LEU A 314 -8.27 -17.63 13.45
C LEU A 314 -8.53 -16.29 12.73
N ALA A 315 -9.72 -15.69 12.91
CA ALA A 315 -10.09 -14.43 12.28
C ALA A 315 -9.11 -13.29 12.66
N SER A 316 -8.75 -13.18 13.95
CA SER A 316 -7.78 -12.19 14.42
C SER A 316 -6.37 -12.45 13.85
N CYS A 317 -5.95 -13.72 13.79
CA CYS A 317 -4.65 -14.09 13.22
C CYS A 317 -4.60 -13.82 11.71
N LEU A 318 -5.68 -14.09 10.98
CA LEU A 318 -5.80 -13.75 9.57
C LEU A 318 -5.78 -12.22 9.34
N TYR A 319 -6.38 -11.45 10.24
CA TYR A 319 -6.31 -9.98 10.16
C TYR A 319 -4.87 -9.48 10.27
N GLU A 320 -4.10 -9.98 11.26
CA GLU A 320 -2.69 -9.62 11.43
C GLU A 320 -1.82 -10.06 10.25
N THR A 321 -2.04 -11.28 9.72
CA THR A 321 -1.28 -11.77 8.56
C THR A 321 -1.61 -11.00 7.29
N ALA A 322 -2.87 -10.60 7.08
CA ALA A 322 -3.25 -9.73 5.97
C ALA A 322 -2.58 -8.35 6.09
N SER A 323 -2.60 -7.79 7.30
CA SER A 323 -1.94 -6.52 7.60
C SER A 323 -0.42 -6.59 7.37
N ALA A 324 0.23 -7.66 7.80
CA ALA A 324 1.66 -7.87 7.60
C ALA A 324 2.00 -8.06 6.12
N LEU A 325 1.32 -8.98 5.43
CA LEU A 325 1.56 -9.30 4.02
C LEU A 325 1.19 -8.12 3.10
N GLY A 326 0.10 -7.42 3.43
CA GLY A 326 -0.31 -6.19 2.74
C GLY A 326 0.56 -4.99 3.06
N THR A 327 1.47 -5.10 4.05
CA THR A 327 2.28 -3.98 4.58
C THR A 327 1.43 -2.80 5.04
N VAL A 328 0.31 -3.08 5.73
CA VAL A 328 -0.67 -2.07 6.12
C VAL A 328 -0.35 -1.46 7.48
N GLY A 329 -0.09 -2.30 8.49
CA GLY A 329 0.25 -1.85 9.84
C GLY A 329 -0.95 -1.74 10.80
N LEU A 330 -2.17 -2.04 10.36
CA LEU A 330 -3.35 -2.12 11.24
C LEU A 330 -3.31 -3.40 12.08
N THR A 331 -3.78 -3.33 13.32
CA THR A 331 -3.83 -4.46 14.25
C THR A 331 -5.12 -4.45 15.06
N LEU A 332 -5.59 -5.62 15.44
CA LEU A 332 -6.65 -5.79 16.45
C LEU A 332 -6.10 -5.83 17.88
N GLY A 333 -4.83 -5.44 18.09
CA GLY A 333 -4.21 -5.33 19.40
C GLY A 333 -3.50 -6.61 19.88
N ILE A 334 -3.48 -7.68 19.08
CA ILE A 334 -2.83 -8.94 19.49
C ILE A 334 -1.31 -8.95 19.24
N THR A 335 -0.80 -8.13 18.33
CA THR A 335 0.62 -8.13 17.93
C THR A 335 1.63 -8.02 19.07
N PRO A 336 1.47 -7.14 20.08
CA PRO A 336 2.42 -7.03 21.18
C PRO A 336 2.46 -8.26 22.11
N GLN A 337 1.40 -9.09 22.10
CA GLN A 337 1.24 -10.26 22.96
C GLN A 337 1.78 -11.55 22.32
N LEU A 338 2.10 -11.51 21.02
CA LEU A 338 2.57 -12.68 20.29
C LEU A 338 3.97 -13.11 20.74
N HIS A 339 4.21 -14.42 20.77
CA HIS A 339 5.53 -14.99 21.02
C HIS A 339 6.48 -14.78 19.83
N ILE A 340 7.78 -14.91 20.08
CA ILE A 340 8.85 -14.67 19.10
C ILE A 340 8.64 -15.42 17.77
N PRO A 341 8.27 -16.72 17.71
CA PRO A 341 8.05 -17.41 16.43
C PRO A 341 6.98 -16.76 15.56
N SER A 342 5.86 -16.34 16.17
CA SER A 342 4.77 -15.66 15.47
C SER A 342 5.20 -14.28 14.97
N GLN A 343 5.96 -13.53 15.77
CA GLN A 343 6.53 -12.25 15.38
C GLN A 343 7.49 -12.40 14.18
N LEU A 344 8.35 -13.42 14.17
CA LEU A 344 9.27 -13.70 13.07
C LEU A 344 8.52 -14.02 11.77
N ILE A 345 7.40 -14.74 11.84
CA ILE A 345 6.55 -14.99 10.67
C ILE A 345 5.94 -13.69 10.15
N LEU A 346 5.43 -12.83 11.04
CA LEU A 346 4.91 -11.52 10.61
C LEU A 346 5.99 -10.66 9.96
N ILE A 347 7.22 -10.64 10.51
CA ILE A 347 8.36 -9.94 9.90
C ILE A 347 8.67 -10.48 8.50
N LEU A 348 8.68 -11.81 8.34
CA LEU A 348 8.89 -12.45 7.05
C LEU A 348 7.78 -12.05 6.06
N LEU A 349 6.52 -12.09 6.48
CA LEU A 349 5.38 -11.68 5.64
C LEU A 349 5.45 -10.20 5.24
N MET A 350 5.83 -9.30 6.15
CA MET A 350 6.06 -7.88 5.83
C MET A 350 7.15 -7.70 4.77
N TYR A 351 8.26 -8.42 4.91
CA TYR A 351 9.36 -8.39 3.93
C TYR A 351 8.90 -8.90 2.56
N LEU A 352 8.20 -10.05 2.53
CA LEU A 352 7.67 -10.64 1.30
C LEU A 352 6.65 -9.73 0.61
N GLY A 353 5.78 -9.09 1.38
CA GLY A 353 4.80 -8.13 0.89
C GLY A 353 5.41 -6.86 0.28
N ARG A 354 6.56 -6.41 0.83
CA ARG A 354 7.24 -5.19 0.37
C ARG A 354 8.13 -5.41 -0.85
N VAL A 355 8.93 -6.47 -0.87
CA VAL A 355 9.84 -6.78 -2.00
C VAL A 355 9.06 -7.13 -3.28
N GLY A 356 7.85 -7.63 -3.13
CA GLY A 356 7.01 -8.11 -4.22
C GLY A 356 7.23 -9.59 -4.52
N SER A 357 6.13 -10.32 -4.58
CA SER A 357 6.11 -11.78 -4.74
C SER A 357 6.80 -12.27 -6.02
N LEU A 358 6.71 -11.51 -7.12
CA LEU A 358 7.38 -11.86 -8.39
C LEU A 358 8.90 -11.79 -8.29
N THR A 359 9.43 -10.76 -7.68
CA THR A 359 10.89 -10.59 -7.52
C THR A 359 11.46 -11.73 -6.71
N LEU A 360 10.77 -12.16 -5.65
CA LEU A 360 11.18 -13.31 -4.83
C LEU A 360 11.08 -14.63 -5.59
N MET A 361 10.00 -14.82 -6.35
CA MET A 361 9.83 -16.02 -7.17
C MET A 361 10.95 -16.13 -8.21
N TYR A 362 11.29 -15.04 -8.90
CA TYR A 362 12.40 -15.03 -9.84
C TYR A 362 13.73 -15.28 -9.12
N ALA A 363 13.98 -14.69 -7.96
CA ALA A 363 15.20 -14.94 -7.20
C ALA A 363 15.32 -16.41 -6.74
N ALA A 364 14.21 -17.01 -6.30
CA ALA A 364 14.19 -18.41 -5.85
C ALA A 364 14.30 -19.43 -7.00
N LEU A 365 13.79 -19.10 -8.19
CA LEU A 365 13.73 -20.01 -9.34
C LEU A 365 14.81 -19.74 -10.41
N SER A 366 15.56 -18.66 -10.31
CA SER A 366 16.54 -18.21 -11.31
C SER A 366 17.72 -19.18 -11.54
N GLY A 367 17.84 -20.26 -10.78
CA GLY A 367 18.84 -21.31 -10.98
C GLY A 367 18.47 -22.42 -11.97
N LYS A 368 17.24 -22.47 -12.48
CA LYS A 368 16.82 -23.53 -13.41
C LYS A 368 16.94 -23.07 -14.86
N LYS A 369 17.72 -23.85 -15.68
CA LYS A 369 17.78 -23.64 -17.12
C LYS A 369 16.36 -23.70 -17.72
N PHE A 370 15.99 -22.67 -18.48
CA PHE A 370 14.76 -22.69 -19.27
C PHE A 370 14.82 -23.86 -20.27
N ILE A 371 13.95 -24.83 -20.07
CA ILE A 371 13.73 -25.90 -21.06
C ILE A 371 12.77 -25.32 -22.09
N ASN A 372 13.28 -24.98 -23.28
CA ASN A 372 12.49 -24.41 -24.37
C ASN A 372 11.59 -25.44 -25.09
N THR A 373 11.63 -26.70 -24.68
CA THR A 373 10.83 -27.79 -25.27
C THR A 373 9.45 -27.84 -24.59
N LYS A 374 8.39 -27.76 -25.37
CA LYS A 374 7.02 -28.00 -24.88
C LYS A 374 6.84 -29.51 -24.68
N LEU A 375 6.35 -29.90 -23.51
CA LEU A 375 5.91 -31.26 -23.25
C LEU A 375 4.64 -31.59 -24.06
N PRO A 376 4.36 -32.89 -24.36
CA PRO A 376 3.12 -33.29 -25.00
C PRO A 376 1.90 -32.76 -24.27
N LEU A 377 0.86 -32.35 -25.01
CA LEU A 377 -0.37 -31.81 -24.46
C LEU A 377 -1.28 -32.95 -24.02
N GLU A 378 -1.67 -32.96 -22.74
CA GLU A 378 -2.71 -33.80 -22.21
C GLU A 378 -3.81 -32.91 -21.61
N LYS A 379 -5.08 -33.30 -21.84
CA LYS A 379 -6.23 -32.52 -21.38
C LYS A 379 -6.61 -32.96 -19.96
N ILE A 380 -6.70 -31.98 -19.05
CA ILE A 380 -7.23 -32.14 -17.70
C ILE A 380 -8.59 -31.43 -17.65
N THR A 381 -9.61 -32.11 -17.17
CA THR A 381 -10.95 -31.52 -16.98
C THR A 381 -10.93 -30.60 -15.76
N ILE A 382 -11.43 -29.39 -15.95
CA ILE A 382 -11.72 -28.43 -14.87
C ILE A 382 -13.24 -28.38 -14.73
N GLY A 383 -13.74 -28.46 -13.48
CA GLY A 383 -15.17 -28.49 -13.17
C GLY A 383 -15.94 -27.25 -13.59
#